data_575e41aa7bdeac450a9f1383f84565c1
#
_entry.id   575e41aa7bdeac450a9f1383f84565c1
#
_cell.length_a   1.000
_cell.length_b   1.000
_cell.length_c   1.000
_cell.angle_alpha   90.00
_cell.angle_beta   90.00
_cell.angle_gamma   90.00
#
_symmetry.space_group_name_H-M   'P 1'
#
loop_
_entity.id
_entity.type
_entity.pdbx_description
1 polymer ?
#
loop_
_entity_poly.entity_id
_entity_poly.type
_entity_poly.pdbx_seq_one_letter_code
_entity_poly.pdbx_strand_id
1 'polypeptide(L)'
;MTHVSDLIELINRNYPEKRLLKWFDPDTDHRRHMTGAEFAEQAVAAAKALVGLGIATGEAVGIYSPNLCQVTYTELGIFATRAVSVPLYPSCSPEQVAYIALQSGFRTIFVGGQLQYNNVYQVQREKGIFEHIVIFDPTVVRQPGDQRSLYYTDFIRMGDSMRNETTVRERHGEALPSDLALLIYTSGTTGEPKGVKVLHSQMLAQIETHHRLYPFITASDKSVSFLPLSHIFEKMWFYFCLSQGVSTYIVTNPKQIVSLMPRMRPTVMCNVPRYWEKVYIAVQERIENSPLMLRWCCRKAVSVGQRYFFSYRNVGKRAPIWLALLYWICAHTAFHMLKRTIGIERGRFFPVAGAALDDKITRFLRSVGIPIIIGYGLSESCATVAAYPRKGFVPGSVGQIIPGLEVRLAPNTNEIELRGKTITPGYYNNPEADREAFTEDGWFRTGDAGRLDGNTLFFVERLKDLYKTANGKYIAPRQIEAILTGDPYFELVAVIADGYRFVSALIYPNWEKLRAKALQHGVISGNESIAQLAALPALNRFLMAHIEPLQGALASFEKIKRITLLAEPFTIEKGELTPTLKLKRKQISRNYALQIAAMYREEGSLYQLFRSENQNLS
;
A
#
# COMPACT_ATOMS: atom_id res chain seq x y z
N MET A 1 27.38 -7.69 0.70
CA MET A 1 26.62 -7.46 1.95
C MET A 1 26.14 -8.80 2.46
N THR A 2 26.36 -9.05 3.73
CA THR A 2 25.91 -10.24 4.44
C THR A 2 24.78 -9.92 5.44
N HIS A 3 24.70 -8.63 5.81
CA HIS A 3 23.70 -8.11 6.72
C HIS A 3 23.19 -6.74 6.22
N VAL A 4 21.95 -6.38 6.53
CA VAL A 4 21.36 -5.11 6.01
C VAL A 4 22.06 -3.87 6.62
N SER A 5 22.61 -3.98 7.82
CA SER A 5 23.41 -2.90 8.41
C SER A 5 24.70 -2.57 7.65
N ASP A 6 25.18 -3.45 6.76
CA ASP A 6 26.31 -3.16 5.85
C ASP A 6 26.02 -1.96 4.93
N LEU A 7 24.74 -1.60 4.78
CA LEU A 7 24.34 -0.39 4.06
C LEU A 7 24.91 0.89 4.68
N ILE A 8 25.17 0.91 5.98
CA ILE A 8 25.77 2.08 6.67
C ILE A 8 27.15 2.35 6.08
N GLU A 9 27.99 1.32 6.00
CA GLU A 9 29.34 1.43 5.43
C GLU A 9 29.28 1.68 3.91
N LEU A 10 28.42 0.98 3.20
CA LEU A 10 28.23 1.15 1.75
C LEU A 10 27.90 2.60 1.41
N ILE A 11 26.96 3.21 2.15
CA ILE A 11 26.53 4.60 1.94
C ILE A 11 27.67 5.56 2.25
N ASN A 12 28.30 5.40 3.39
CA ASN A 12 29.40 6.28 3.81
C ASN A 12 30.57 6.24 2.82
N ARG A 13 30.90 5.06 2.28
CA ARG A 13 31.99 4.88 1.33
C ARG A 13 31.65 5.36 -0.08
N ASN A 14 30.46 5.02 -0.60
CA ASN A 14 30.14 5.24 -2.01
C ASN A 14 29.38 6.55 -2.27
N TYR A 15 28.70 7.09 -1.27
CA TYR A 15 27.79 8.23 -1.41
C TYR A 15 27.91 9.29 -0.31
N PRO A 16 29.11 9.59 0.26
CA PRO A 16 29.23 10.44 1.45
C PRO A 16 28.63 11.83 1.24
N GLU A 17 28.94 12.48 0.12
CA GLU A 17 28.46 13.84 -0.21
C GLU A 17 27.08 13.88 -0.86
N LYS A 18 26.48 12.70 -1.11
CA LYS A 18 25.19 12.62 -1.76
C LYS A 18 24.09 13.13 -0.84
N ARG A 19 23.26 14.09 -1.31
CA ARG A 19 22.01 14.49 -0.64
C ARG A 19 21.02 13.33 -0.70
N LEU A 20 21.16 12.40 0.25
CA LEU A 20 20.52 11.10 0.23
C LEU A 20 19.06 11.19 0.65
N LEU A 21 18.77 11.84 1.78
CA LEU A 21 17.41 12.11 2.23
C LEU A 21 17.06 13.59 2.03
N LYS A 22 15.80 13.84 1.73
CA LYS A 22 15.25 15.18 1.55
C LYS A 22 13.88 15.25 2.18
N TRP A 23 13.51 16.40 2.74
CA TRP A 23 12.16 16.65 3.25
C TRP A 23 11.85 18.14 3.16
N PHE A 24 10.60 18.48 3.39
CA PHE A 24 10.18 19.86 3.59
C PHE A 24 9.99 20.07 5.08
N ASP A 25 10.64 21.09 5.60
CA ASP A 25 10.51 21.51 6.98
C ASP A 25 9.05 21.94 7.22
N PRO A 26 8.34 21.38 8.24
CA PRO A 26 6.93 21.62 8.41
C PRO A 26 6.59 23.07 8.81
N ASP A 27 7.50 23.76 9.47
CA ASP A 27 7.27 25.12 9.98
C ASP A 27 7.61 26.20 8.96
N THR A 28 8.70 25.98 8.20
CA THR A 28 9.22 26.99 7.26
C THR A 28 8.95 26.66 5.80
N ASP A 29 8.46 25.47 5.49
CA ASP A 29 8.30 24.92 4.13
C ASP A 29 9.59 24.92 3.29
N HIS A 30 10.75 25.14 3.94
CA HIS A 30 12.05 25.06 3.28
C HIS A 30 12.47 23.62 3.05
N ARG A 31 13.15 23.41 1.92
CA ARG A 31 13.73 22.11 1.61
C ARG A 31 14.98 21.87 2.47
N ARG A 32 14.93 20.78 3.24
CA ARG A 32 16.06 20.24 3.99
C ARG A 32 16.62 19.00 3.30
N HIS A 33 17.85 18.64 3.64
CA HIS A 33 18.47 17.41 3.17
C HIS A 33 19.48 16.90 4.19
N MET A 34 19.83 15.64 4.04
CA MET A 34 20.86 14.92 4.78
C MET A 34 21.76 14.22 3.76
N THR A 35 23.06 14.32 3.94
CA THR A 35 24.07 13.63 3.11
C THR A 35 24.19 12.16 3.50
N GLY A 36 24.91 11.38 2.69
CA GLY A 36 25.19 9.98 3.01
C GLY A 36 26.08 9.82 4.24
N ALA A 37 27.09 10.70 4.40
CA ALA A 37 27.94 10.70 5.59
C ALA A 37 27.14 11.02 6.85
N GLU A 38 26.33 12.09 6.85
CA GLU A 38 25.47 12.44 7.98
C GLU A 38 24.47 11.32 8.30
N PHE A 39 23.91 10.67 7.29
CA PHE A 39 23.00 9.53 7.47
C PHE A 39 23.69 8.35 8.16
N ALA A 40 24.90 7.99 7.70
CA ALA A 40 25.68 6.91 8.28
C ALA A 40 26.10 7.22 9.73
N GLU A 41 26.51 8.46 10.00
CA GLU A 41 26.83 8.94 11.35
C GLU A 41 25.63 8.81 12.30
N GLN A 42 24.44 9.24 11.87
CA GLN A 42 23.22 9.13 12.67
C GLN A 42 22.81 7.66 12.92
N ALA A 43 23.01 6.77 11.94
CA ALA A 43 22.74 5.35 12.11
C ALA A 43 23.68 4.70 13.14
N VAL A 44 24.96 5.04 13.10
CA VAL A 44 25.94 4.58 14.09
C VAL A 44 25.65 5.17 15.48
N ALA A 45 25.30 6.45 15.55
CA ALA A 45 24.92 7.10 16.81
C ALA A 45 23.69 6.42 17.44
N ALA A 46 22.68 6.09 16.63
CA ALA A 46 21.52 5.35 17.10
C ALA A 46 21.89 3.94 17.60
N ALA A 47 22.79 3.22 16.90
CA ALA A 47 23.28 1.92 17.34
C ALA A 47 23.98 2.00 18.70
N LYS A 48 24.88 2.97 18.87
CA LYS A 48 25.58 3.23 20.14
C LYS A 48 24.60 3.55 21.28
N ALA A 49 23.58 4.35 20.99
CA ALA A 49 22.56 4.72 21.96
C ALA A 49 21.69 3.53 22.37
N LEU A 50 21.34 2.63 21.45
CA LEU A 50 20.63 1.38 21.75
C LEU A 50 21.45 0.47 22.68
N VAL A 51 22.77 0.36 22.44
CA VAL A 51 23.67 -0.36 23.37
C VAL A 51 23.70 0.35 24.74
N GLY A 52 23.72 1.69 24.76
CA GLY A 52 23.66 2.50 25.98
C GLY A 52 22.37 2.31 26.80
N LEU A 53 21.24 2.05 26.13
CA LEU A 53 19.98 1.66 26.74
C LEU A 53 19.96 0.20 27.23
N GLY A 54 20.98 -0.59 26.90
CA GLY A 54 21.06 -2.00 27.29
C GLY A 54 20.35 -2.96 26.35
N ILE A 55 19.94 -2.52 25.14
CA ILE A 55 19.29 -3.39 24.16
C ILE A 55 20.20 -4.56 23.80
N ALA A 56 19.68 -5.79 23.95
CA ALA A 56 20.44 -7.02 23.69
C ALA A 56 20.35 -7.45 22.21
N THR A 57 21.28 -8.33 21.81
CA THR A 57 21.18 -9.03 20.50
C THR A 57 19.90 -9.86 20.44
N GLY A 58 19.15 -9.74 19.33
CA GLY A 58 17.89 -10.43 19.12
C GLY A 58 16.69 -9.79 19.83
N GLU A 59 16.89 -8.77 20.64
CA GLU A 59 15.80 -8.07 21.32
C GLU A 59 14.97 -7.25 20.33
N ALA A 60 13.64 -7.30 20.50
CA ALA A 60 12.72 -6.55 19.68
C ALA A 60 12.64 -5.07 20.13
N VAL A 61 12.57 -4.15 19.15
CA VAL A 61 12.45 -2.71 19.36
C VAL A 61 11.31 -2.16 18.51
N GLY A 62 10.33 -1.52 19.14
CA GLY A 62 9.15 -0.95 18.46
C GLY A 62 9.46 0.39 17.78
N ILE A 63 8.91 0.60 16.58
CA ILE A 63 8.89 1.92 15.91
C ILE A 63 7.45 2.26 15.53
N TYR A 64 6.84 3.21 16.23
CA TYR A 64 5.48 3.68 16.03
C TYR A 64 5.48 5.13 15.55
N SER A 65 5.62 5.33 14.23
CA SER A 65 5.88 6.65 13.66
C SER A 65 5.33 6.78 12.24
N PRO A 66 4.88 7.98 11.83
CA PRO A 66 4.81 8.32 10.41
C PRO A 66 6.20 8.30 9.78
N ASN A 67 6.29 8.50 8.47
CA ASN A 67 7.58 8.57 7.80
C ASN A 67 8.38 9.79 8.28
N LEU A 68 9.50 9.54 8.93
CA LEU A 68 10.48 10.52 9.36
C LEU A 68 11.88 10.06 8.92
N CYS A 69 12.80 10.99 8.71
CA CYS A 69 14.19 10.63 8.45
C CYS A 69 14.78 9.82 9.61
N GLN A 70 14.44 10.19 10.85
CA GLN A 70 14.88 9.50 12.07
C GLN A 70 14.54 8.01 12.06
N VAL A 71 13.36 7.65 11.59
CA VAL A 71 12.93 6.24 11.47
C VAL A 71 13.94 5.42 10.66
N THR A 72 14.42 5.97 9.54
CA THR A 72 15.23 5.22 8.58
C THR A 72 16.64 4.90 9.10
N TYR A 73 17.31 5.86 9.72
CA TYR A 73 18.65 5.62 10.25
C TYR A 73 18.62 4.96 11.64
N THR A 74 17.57 5.18 12.44
CA THR A 74 17.38 4.46 13.70
C THR A 74 17.15 2.96 13.44
N GLU A 75 16.38 2.60 12.40
CA GLU A 75 16.18 1.19 12.03
C GLU A 75 17.48 0.52 11.58
N LEU A 76 18.35 1.22 10.83
CA LEU A 76 19.69 0.69 10.55
C LEU A 76 20.56 0.55 11.80
N GLY A 77 20.41 1.48 12.75
CA GLY A 77 21.04 1.37 14.08
C GLY A 77 20.57 0.12 14.84
N ILE A 78 19.26 -0.18 14.81
CA ILE A 78 18.70 -1.41 15.38
C ILE A 78 19.35 -2.63 14.73
N PHE A 79 19.44 -2.66 13.41
CA PHE A 79 20.11 -3.76 12.70
C PHE A 79 21.60 -3.88 13.04
N ALA A 80 22.33 -2.77 13.17
CA ALA A 80 23.74 -2.79 13.53
C ALA A 80 24.02 -3.35 14.93
N THR A 81 23.02 -3.32 15.83
CA THR A 81 23.10 -3.96 17.14
C THR A 81 22.61 -5.42 17.16
N ARG A 82 22.23 -5.96 15.98
CA ARG A 82 21.55 -7.27 15.82
C ARG A 82 20.23 -7.38 16.60
N ALA A 83 19.59 -6.25 16.86
CA ALA A 83 18.23 -6.20 17.41
C ALA A 83 17.20 -6.28 16.29
N VAL A 84 15.94 -6.57 16.64
CA VAL A 84 14.84 -6.79 15.71
C VAL A 84 13.95 -5.56 15.66
N SER A 85 13.73 -4.98 14.47
CA SER A 85 12.79 -3.87 14.31
C SER A 85 11.34 -4.37 14.22
N VAL A 86 10.45 -3.73 14.98
CA VAL A 86 8.98 -3.97 14.95
C VAL A 86 8.29 -2.68 14.56
N PRO A 87 8.11 -2.42 13.26
CA PRO A 87 7.44 -1.22 12.78
C PRO A 87 5.92 -1.34 12.90
N LEU A 88 5.30 -0.37 13.60
CA LEU A 88 3.86 -0.25 13.75
C LEU A 88 3.28 0.77 12.76
N TYR A 89 2.07 0.53 12.29
CA TYR A 89 1.38 1.53 11.47
C TYR A 89 1.09 2.80 12.28
N PRO A 90 1.29 4.01 11.70
CA PRO A 90 1.06 5.28 12.40
C PRO A 90 -0.35 5.46 12.95
N SER A 91 -1.31 4.69 12.44
CA SER A 91 -2.73 4.68 12.80
C SER A 91 -3.14 3.54 13.73
N CYS A 92 -2.21 2.79 14.31
CA CYS A 92 -2.54 1.77 15.30
C CYS A 92 -3.26 2.38 16.50
N SER A 93 -4.30 1.69 17.00
CA SER A 93 -4.94 2.05 18.27
C SER A 93 -4.07 1.63 19.47
N PRO A 94 -4.33 2.16 20.69
CA PRO A 94 -3.66 1.72 21.91
C PRO A 94 -3.72 0.19 22.12
N GLU A 95 -4.86 -0.43 21.85
CA GLU A 95 -5.05 -1.88 21.97
C GLU A 95 -4.15 -2.65 20.99
N GLN A 96 -4.03 -2.16 19.76
CA GLN A 96 -3.14 -2.77 18.77
C GLN A 96 -1.67 -2.61 19.15
N VAL A 97 -1.28 -1.44 19.68
CA VAL A 97 0.08 -1.22 20.20
C VAL A 97 0.37 -2.17 21.34
N ALA A 98 -0.54 -2.31 22.30
CA ALA A 98 -0.40 -3.22 23.43
C ALA A 98 -0.29 -4.69 22.99
N TYR A 99 -1.16 -5.12 22.06
CA TYR A 99 -1.14 -6.47 21.51
C TYR A 99 0.20 -6.79 20.85
N ILE A 100 0.66 -5.91 19.94
CA ILE A 100 1.92 -6.09 19.22
C ILE A 100 3.11 -6.12 20.19
N ALA A 101 3.14 -5.22 21.19
CA ALA A 101 4.21 -5.16 22.18
C ALA A 101 4.29 -6.44 23.01
N LEU A 102 3.15 -6.94 23.48
CA LEU A 102 3.10 -8.17 24.27
C LEU A 102 3.48 -9.41 23.46
N GLN A 103 3.01 -9.49 22.21
CA GLN A 103 3.26 -10.65 21.35
C GLN A 103 4.71 -10.70 20.85
N SER A 104 5.31 -9.55 20.51
CA SER A 104 6.71 -9.47 20.07
C SER A 104 7.71 -9.33 21.21
N GLY A 105 7.27 -8.93 22.40
CA GLY A 105 8.09 -8.80 23.58
C GLY A 105 8.93 -7.52 23.67
N PHE A 106 8.75 -6.53 22.79
CA PHE A 106 9.53 -5.29 22.87
C PHE A 106 9.13 -4.43 24.08
N ARG A 107 10.13 -3.86 24.72
CA ARG A 107 10.00 -2.97 25.88
C ARG A 107 10.49 -1.55 25.59
N THR A 108 11.23 -1.38 24.50
CA THR A 108 11.67 -0.08 24.01
C THR A 108 10.88 0.26 22.75
N ILE A 109 10.31 1.49 22.71
CA ILE A 109 9.53 1.95 21.58
C ILE A 109 9.90 3.39 21.20
N PHE A 110 10.07 3.62 19.89
CA PHE A 110 10.24 4.94 19.30
C PHE A 110 8.90 5.47 18.82
N VAL A 111 8.54 6.72 19.16
CA VAL A 111 7.26 7.35 18.80
C VAL A 111 7.48 8.60 17.96
N GLY A 112 6.68 8.74 16.89
CA GLY A 112 6.88 9.76 15.87
C GLY A 112 6.35 11.15 16.21
N GLY A 113 5.28 11.25 17.01
CA GLY A 113 4.62 12.52 17.30
C GLY A 113 3.62 12.41 18.45
N GLN A 114 2.84 13.47 18.69
CA GLN A 114 1.97 13.57 19.86
C GLN A 114 0.92 12.45 19.94
N LEU A 115 0.29 12.09 18.82
CA LEU A 115 -0.71 11.02 18.80
C LEU A 115 -0.09 9.68 19.22
N GLN A 116 1.05 9.32 18.63
CA GLN A 116 1.75 8.07 18.93
C GLN A 116 2.22 8.05 20.38
N TYR A 117 2.76 9.16 20.86
CA TYR A 117 3.16 9.28 22.26
C TYR A 117 1.97 9.10 23.21
N ASN A 118 0.85 9.77 22.97
CA ASN A 118 -0.33 9.66 23.82
C ASN A 118 -0.85 8.22 23.90
N ASN A 119 -0.91 7.51 22.75
CA ASN A 119 -1.35 6.13 22.69
C ASN A 119 -0.42 5.21 23.47
N VAL A 120 0.90 5.37 23.31
CA VAL A 120 1.91 4.58 24.03
C VAL A 120 1.89 4.88 25.53
N TYR A 121 1.74 6.16 25.91
CA TYR A 121 1.65 6.54 27.30
C TYR A 121 0.39 5.97 27.98
N GLN A 122 -0.75 5.95 27.28
CA GLN A 122 -1.96 5.27 27.74
C GLN A 122 -1.69 3.79 28.02
N VAL A 123 -1.09 3.07 27.05
CA VAL A 123 -0.72 1.65 27.22
C VAL A 123 0.24 1.46 28.39
N GLN A 124 1.22 2.36 28.55
CA GLN A 124 2.16 2.31 29.66
C GLN A 124 1.45 2.47 31.02
N ARG A 125 0.51 3.40 31.13
CA ARG A 125 -0.27 3.57 32.37
C ARG A 125 -1.13 2.36 32.71
N GLU A 126 -1.75 1.74 31.70
CA GLU A 126 -2.69 0.64 31.88
C GLU A 126 -1.98 -0.71 32.12
N LYS A 127 -0.84 -0.93 31.45
CA LYS A 127 -0.20 -2.25 31.39
C LYS A 127 1.25 -2.29 31.86
N GLY A 128 1.95 -1.15 31.97
CA GLY A 128 3.34 -1.10 32.45
C GLY A 128 4.36 -1.81 31.55
N ILE A 129 4.13 -1.87 30.24
CA ILE A 129 4.92 -2.68 29.30
C ILE A 129 6.31 -2.08 29.03
N PHE A 130 6.37 -0.75 28.85
CA PHE A 130 7.56 -0.11 28.28
C PHE A 130 8.58 0.29 29.35
N GLU A 131 9.83 -0.03 29.09
CA GLU A 131 10.98 0.45 29.86
C GLU A 131 11.45 1.80 29.35
N HIS A 132 11.45 1.97 28.03
CA HIS A 132 11.88 3.19 27.35
C HIS A 132 10.91 3.61 26.25
N ILE A 133 10.52 4.87 26.26
CA ILE A 133 9.72 5.52 25.21
C ILE A 133 10.56 6.65 24.63
N VAL A 134 11.05 6.51 23.39
CA VAL A 134 11.92 7.50 22.74
C VAL A 134 11.10 8.33 21.76
N ILE A 135 11.07 9.65 21.94
CA ILE A 135 10.25 10.59 21.19
C ILE A 135 11.08 11.25 20.10
N PHE A 136 10.75 11.03 18.82
CA PHE A 136 11.44 11.63 17.69
C PHE A 136 11.19 13.14 17.57
N ASP A 137 9.93 13.56 17.71
CA ASP A 137 9.52 14.94 17.53
C ASP A 137 9.73 15.73 18.84
N PRO A 138 10.65 16.73 18.86
CA PRO A 138 10.93 17.50 20.06
C PRO A 138 9.78 18.41 20.49
N THR A 139 8.76 18.61 19.65
CA THR A 139 7.57 19.42 19.96
C THR A 139 6.50 18.67 20.76
N VAL A 140 6.66 17.35 20.92
CA VAL A 140 5.74 16.51 21.72
C VAL A 140 5.78 16.96 23.17
N VAL A 141 4.60 17.25 23.72
CA VAL A 141 4.43 17.59 25.12
C VAL A 141 4.25 16.31 25.93
N ARG A 142 5.21 16.05 26.82
CA ARG A 142 5.17 14.87 27.71
C ARG A 142 4.11 15.07 28.79
N GLN A 143 3.46 13.96 29.14
CA GLN A 143 2.47 13.94 30.23
C GLN A 143 3.14 14.17 31.59
N PRO A 144 2.49 14.90 32.53
CA PRO A 144 3.01 15.06 33.88
C PRO A 144 3.27 13.71 34.56
N GLY A 145 4.44 13.59 35.19
CA GLY A 145 4.84 12.37 35.89
C GLY A 145 5.41 11.24 34.99
N ASP A 146 5.55 11.46 33.72
CA ASP A 146 6.18 10.49 32.81
C ASP A 146 7.70 10.43 33.04
N GLN A 147 8.15 9.30 33.59
CA GLN A 147 9.57 9.01 33.88
C GLN A 147 10.20 8.03 32.88
N ARG A 148 9.43 7.50 31.93
CA ARG A 148 9.88 6.48 30.98
C ARG A 148 10.25 7.05 29.61
N SER A 149 9.80 8.27 29.34
CA SER A 149 10.03 8.90 28.04
C SER A 149 11.22 9.82 28.05
N LEU A 150 11.99 9.78 26.94
CA LEU A 150 13.09 10.69 26.66
C LEU A 150 13.00 11.18 25.22
N TYR A 151 13.51 12.37 24.96
CA TYR A 151 13.60 12.87 23.59
C TYR A 151 14.76 12.20 22.84
N TYR A 152 14.65 12.13 21.54
CA TYR A 152 15.64 11.50 20.68
C TYR A 152 17.06 12.09 20.85
N THR A 153 17.16 13.39 21.07
CA THR A 153 18.42 14.07 21.37
C THR A 153 19.10 13.54 22.64
N ASP A 154 18.32 13.26 23.68
CA ASP A 154 18.85 12.72 24.94
C ASP A 154 19.21 11.24 24.79
N PHE A 155 18.38 10.50 24.04
CA PHE A 155 18.68 9.11 23.66
C PHE A 155 20.05 9.00 22.95
N ILE A 156 20.30 9.83 21.94
CA ILE A 156 21.60 9.81 21.21
C ILE A 156 22.77 10.06 22.14
N ARG A 157 22.67 10.99 23.10
CA ARG A 157 23.72 11.26 24.08
C ARG A 157 24.07 10.06 24.97
N MET A 158 23.11 9.15 25.22
CA MET A 158 23.37 7.94 25.99
C MET A 158 24.36 6.97 25.29
N GLY A 159 24.51 7.11 23.97
CA GLY A 159 25.45 6.32 23.18
C GLY A 159 26.91 6.76 23.30
N ASP A 160 27.17 7.92 23.90
CA ASP A 160 28.48 8.58 23.84
C ASP A 160 29.51 7.92 24.80
N SER A 161 29.93 6.70 24.45
CA SER A 161 31.04 6.03 25.14
C SER A 161 31.83 5.13 24.19
N MET A 162 33.13 5.02 24.42
CA MET A 162 34.03 4.10 23.71
C MET A 162 33.58 2.64 23.83
N ARG A 163 33.02 2.25 24.99
CA ARG A 163 32.52 0.90 25.23
C ARG A 163 31.36 0.59 24.30
N ASN A 164 30.42 1.52 24.12
CA ASN A 164 29.25 1.30 23.25
C ASN A 164 29.67 1.15 21.78
N GLU A 165 30.67 1.94 21.33
CA GLU A 165 31.22 1.83 19.98
C GLU A 165 31.89 0.47 19.74
N THR A 166 32.68 -0.02 20.69
CA THR A 166 33.30 -1.35 20.64
C THR A 166 32.26 -2.43 20.56
N THR A 167 31.24 -2.38 21.42
CA THR A 167 30.12 -3.35 21.42
C THR A 167 29.35 -3.36 20.11
N VAL A 168 29.05 -2.20 19.51
CA VAL A 168 28.40 -2.14 18.19
C VAL A 168 29.27 -2.82 17.13
N ARG A 169 30.58 -2.56 17.12
CA ARG A 169 31.51 -3.15 16.16
C ARG A 169 31.60 -4.69 16.32
N GLU A 170 31.68 -5.17 17.55
CA GLU A 170 31.71 -6.60 17.86
C GLU A 170 30.42 -7.28 17.39
N ARG A 171 29.24 -6.75 17.77
CA ARG A 171 27.95 -7.30 17.35
C ARG A 171 27.78 -7.31 15.84
N HIS A 172 28.18 -6.21 15.16
CA HIS A 172 28.14 -6.16 13.71
C HIS A 172 29.07 -7.20 13.06
N GLY A 173 30.26 -7.42 13.64
CA GLY A 173 31.20 -8.45 13.18
C GLY A 173 30.68 -9.88 13.31
N GLU A 174 29.79 -10.12 14.27
CA GLU A 174 29.14 -11.41 14.50
C GLU A 174 27.80 -11.57 13.76
N ALA A 175 27.35 -10.54 13.00
CA ALA A 175 26.04 -10.53 12.37
C ALA A 175 25.91 -11.61 11.29
N LEU A 176 24.77 -12.31 11.31
CA LEU A 176 24.49 -13.42 10.41
C LEU A 176 23.35 -13.07 9.44
N PRO A 177 23.40 -13.55 8.20
CA PRO A 177 22.30 -13.41 7.26
C PRO A 177 20.97 -14.00 7.78
N SER A 178 21.04 -14.98 8.67
CA SER A 178 19.91 -15.62 9.31
C SER A 178 19.35 -14.86 10.51
N ASP A 179 19.96 -13.77 10.93
CA ASP A 179 19.42 -12.95 12.01
C ASP A 179 18.04 -12.39 11.60
N LEU A 180 17.15 -12.31 12.58
CA LEU A 180 15.83 -11.72 12.38
C LEU A 180 15.97 -10.19 12.26
N ALA A 181 15.56 -9.64 11.13
CA ALA A 181 15.62 -8.19 10.88
C ALA A 181 14.34 -7.48 11.33
N LEU A 182 13.19 -8.03 10.91
CA LEU A 182 11.90 -7.36 11.08
C LEU A 182 10.82 -8.35 11.56
N LEU A 183 9.90 -7.81 12.35
CA LEU A 183 8.58 -8.41 12.58
C LEU A 183 7.52 -7.49 11.98
N ILE A 184 6.96 -7.87 10.83
CA ILE A 184 5.92 -7.10 10.15
C ILE A 184 4.55 -7.64 10.55
N TYR A 185 3.78 -6.86 11.30
CA TYR A 185 2.44 -7.25 11.71
C TYR A 185 1.43 -6.99 10.59
N THR A 186 0.80 -8.07 10.12
CA THR A 186 -0.24 -8.00 9.09
C THR A 186 -1.60 -8.25 9.71
N SER A 187 -2.57 -7.37 9.41
CA SER A 187 -3.96 -7.60 9.80
C SER A 187 -4.54 -8.72 8.94
N GLY A 188 -4.59 -9.92 9.48
CA GLY A 188 -5.35 -11.01 8.87
C GLY A 188 -6.83 -10.62 8.69
N THR A 189 -7.49 -11.16 7.66
CA THR A 189 -8.93 -10.91 7.41
C THR A 189 -9.83 -11.54 8.48
N THR A 190 -9.30 -12.37 9.36
CA THR A 190 -10.08 -13.24 10.27
C THR A 190 -9.64 -13.24 11.73
N GLY A 191 -8.66 -12.42 12.14
CA GLY A 191 -8.17 -12.49 13.52
C GLY A 191 -7.19 -11.40 13.90
N GLU A 192 -6.51 -11.61 15.00
CA GLU A 192 -5.46 -10.75 15.51
C GLU A 192 -4.27 -10.66 14.53
N PRO A 193 -3.54 -9.54 14.50
CA PRO A 193 -2.39 -9.37 13.62
C PRO A 193 -1.32 -10.45 13.87
N LYS A 194 -0.79 -11.04 12.79
CA LYS A 194 0.30 -12.02 12.84
C LYS A 194 1.63 -11.34 12.53
N GLY A 195 2.66 -11.59 13.34
CA GLY A 195 4.01 -11.06 13.14
C GLY A 195 4.78 -11.91 12.12
N VAL A 196 4.91 -11.41 10.88
CA VAL A 196 5.70 -12.07 9.83
C VAL A 196 7.18 -11.91 10.13
N LYS A 197 7.92 -13.02 10.23
CA LYS A 197 9.38 -12.99 10.38
C LYS A 197 10.05 -12.64 9.06
N VAL A 198 10.93 -11.64 9.07
CA VAL A 198 11.75 -11.26 7.90
C VAL A 198 13.22 -11.26 8.32
N LEU A 199 14.01 -12.13 7.69
CA LEU A 199 15.44 -12.26 7.95
C LEU A 199 16.25 -11.25 7.13
N HIS A 200 17.46 -10.93 7.58
CA HIS A 200 18.38 -10.09 6.81
C HIS A 200 18.69 -10.69 5.42
N SER A 201 18.87 -12.00 5.34
CA SER A 201 19.07 -12.72 4.07
C SER A 201 17.94 -12.52 3.06
N GLN A 202 16.70 -12.44 3.52
CA GLN A 202 15.53 -12.22 2.66
C GLN A 202 15.51 -10.80 2.10
N MET A 203 15.79 -9.79 2.95
CA MET A 203 15.89 -8.41 2.51
C MET A 203 17.02 -8.22 1.49
N LEU A 204 18.18 -8.82 1.74
CA LEU A 204 19.33 -8.76 0.81
C LEU A 204 19.03 -9.47 -0.50
N ALA A 205 18.40 -10.66 -0.47
CA ALA A 205 17.99 -11.37 -1.67
C ALA A 205 17.01 -10.55 -2.52
N GLN A 206 16.08 -9.84 -1.86
CA GLN A 206 15.12 -8.97 -2.55
C GLN A 206 15.82 -7.74 -3.17
N ILE A 207 16.72 -7.10 -2.44
CA ILE A 207 17.54 -5.97 -2.93
C ILE A 207 18.37 -6.42 -4.15
N GLU A 208 19.05 -7.56 -4.05
CA GLU A 208 19.85 -8.11 -5.15
C GLU A 208 19.01 -8.42 -6.38
N THR A 209 17.83 -9.00 -6.19
CA THR A 209 16.87 -9.29 -7.27
C THR A 209 16.44 -8.00 -7.96
N HIS A 210 16.13 -6.94 -7.20
CA HIS A 210 15.78 -5.64 -7.78
C HIS A 210 16.96 -4.99 -8.51
N HIS A 211 18.21 -5.14 -8.04
CA HIS A 211 19.40 -4.68 -8.78
C HIS A 211 19.51 -5.34 -10.16
N ARG A 212 19.27 -6.64 -10.22
CA ARG A 212 19.29 -7.41 -11.49
C ARG A 212 18.15 -7.02 -12.43
N LEU A 213 16.95 -6.81 -11.89
CA LEU A 213 15.77 -6.46 -12.69
C LEU A 213 15.77 -5.00 -13.15
N TYR A 214 16.31 -4.10 -12.34
CA TYR A 214 16.25 -2.65 -12.55
C TYR A 214 17.64 -1.97 -12.54
N PRO A 215 18.62 -2.47 -13.34
CA PRO A 215 19.99 -1.93 -13.34
C PRO A 215 20.09 -0.48 -13.84
N PHE A 216 19.00 0.03 -14.42
CA PHE A 216 18.90 1.42 -14.90
C PHE A 216 18.56 2.42 -13.79
N ILE A 217 18.21 1.97 -12.58
CA ILE A 217 18.03 2.83 -11.41
C ILE A 217 19.40 3.05 -10.79
N THR A 218 19.77 4.31 -10.62
CA THR A 218 21.12 4.71 -10.22
C THR A 218 21.08 5.87 -9.22
N ALA A 219 22.21 6.24 -8.67
CA ALA A 219 22.34 7.38 -7.77
C ALA A 219 21.89 8.73 -8.38
N SER A 220 21.72 8.83 -9.71
CA SER A 220 21.17 10.03 -10.35
C SER A 220 19.65 10.16 -10.19
N ASP A 221 18.98 9.08 -9.78
CA ASP A 221 17.53 9.05 -9.59
C ASP A 221 17.07 9.77 -8.32
N LYS A 222 15.76 10.06 -8.30
CA LYS A 222 15.07 10.65 -7.16
C LYS A 222 13.83 9.84 -6.88
N SER A 223 13.66 9.44 -5.62
CA SER A 223 12.47 8.75 -5.14
C SER A 223 11.67 9.62 -4.18
N VAL A 224 10.46 9.17 -3.87
CA VAL A 224 9.61 9.74 -2.82
C VAL A 224 9.09 8.58 -1.99
N SER A 225 9.28 8.66 -0.67
CA SER A 225 8.72 7.76 0.32
C SER A 225 7.55 8.43 1.00
N PHE A 226 6.33 7.98 0.70
CA PHE A 226 5.07 8.53 1.24
C PHE A 226 4.10 7.45 1.72
N LEU A 227 4.26 6.20 1.26
CA LEU A 227 3.56 5.07 1.85
C LEU A 227 4.20 4.74 3.20
N PRO A 228 3.47 4.14 4.15
CA PRO A 228 4.03 3.84 5.47
C PRO A 228 5.29 2.95 5.39
N LEU A 229 6.40 3.40 5.99
CA LEU A 229 7.63 2.60 6.14
C LEU A 229 7.43 1.36 7.03
N SER A 230 6.32 1.27 7.74
CA SER A 230 5.88 0.06 8.43
C SER A 230 5.35 -1.03 7.48
N HIS A 231 5.06 -0.69 6.22
CA HIS A 231 4.63 -1.66 5.21
C HIS A 231 5.83 -2.17 4.40
N ILE A 232 5.92 -3.49 4.22
CA ILE A 232 7.06 -4.16 3.57
C ILE A 232 7.35 -3.62 2.17
N PHE A 233 6.33 -3.24 1.37
CA PHE A 233 6.50 -2.75 0.01
C PHE A 233 7.28 -1.42 -0.04
N GLU A 234 6.89 -0.43 0.78
CA GLU A 234 7.61 0.85 0.89
C GLU A 234 8.99 0.65 1.50
N LYS A 235 9.07 -0.17 2.55
CA LYS A 235 10.32 -0.47 3.25
C LYS A 235 11.36 -1.08 2.32
N MET A 236 11.02 -2.11 1.57
CA MET A 236 11.95 -2.76 0.65
C MET A 236 12.31 -1.87 -0.54
N TRP A 237 11.36 -1.06 -1.01
CA TRP A 237 11.64 -0.04 -2.02
C TRP A 237 12.63 1.01 -1.50
N PHE A 238 12.44 1.48 -0.27
CA PHE A 238 13.35 2.43 0.38
C PHE A 238 14.76 1.86 0.50
N TYR A 239 14.93 0.63 1.01
CA TYR A 239 16.25 -0.01 1.15
C TYR A 239 16.91 -0.30 -0.20
N PHE A 240 16.14 -0.67 -1.21
CA PHE A 240 16.66 -0.77 -2.57
C PHE A 240 17.15 0.58 -3.09
N CYS A 241 16.38 1.64 -2.96
CA CYS A 241 16.80 3.00 -3.34
C CYS A 241 18.04 3.45 -2.58
N LEU A 242 18.08 3.19 -1.27
CA LEU A 242 19.18 3.50 -0.39
C LEU A 242 20.48 2.81 -0.85
N SER A 243 20.42 1.53 -1.18
CA SER A 243 21.58 0.75 -1.65
C SER A 243 22.14 1.24 -2.99
N GLN A 244 21.33 1.95 -3.78
CA GLN A 244 21.72 2.57 -5.06
C GLN A 244 22.16 4.04 -4.92
N GLY A 245 22.12 4.62 -3.72
CA GLY A 245 22.40 6.05 -3.51
C GLY A 245 21.33 6.97 -4.13
N VAL A 246 20.10 6.48 -4.34
CA VAL A 246 18.97 7.26 -4.85
C VAL A 246 18.55 8.30 -3.82
N SER A 247 18.47 9.58 -4.23
CA SER A 247 17.96 10.63 -3.34
C SER A 247 16.47 10.44 -3.09
N THR A 248 16.06 10.24 -1.83
CA THR A 248 14.67 9.98 -1.46
C THR A 248 14.05 11.13 -0.66
N TYR A 249 12.92 11.66 -1.11
CA TYR A 249 12.11 12.58 -0.34
C TYR A 249 11.27 11.80 0.66
N ILE A 250 11.36 12.17 1.95
CA ILE A 250 10.51 11.63 3.01
C ILE A 250 9.30 12.56 3.16
N VAL A 251 8.10 11.99 3.02
CA VAL A 251 6.82 12.71 3.17
C VAL A 251 6.12 12.19 4.41
N THR A 252 6.07 13.00 5.44
CA THR A 252 5.46 12.64 6.73
C THR A 252 3.95 12.51 6.65
N ASN A 253 3.29 13.41 5.93
CA ASN A 253 1.83 13.39 5.74
C ASN A 253 1.47 12.95 4.31
N PRO A 254 1.01 11.70 4.10
CA PRO A 254 0.65 11.19 2.77
C PRO A 254 -0.45 11.97 2.06
N LYS A 255 -1.28 12.73 2.79
CA LYS A 255 -2.34 13.56 2.19
C LYS A 255 -1.78 14.71 1.35
N GLN A 256 -0.55 15.14 1.63
CA GLN A 256 0.14 16.23 0.93
C GLN A 256 0.84 15.77 -0.37
N ILE A 257 0.83 14.47 -0.68
CA ILE A 257 1.62 13.94 -1.80
C ILE A 257 1.31 14.64 -3.13
N VAL A 258 0.04 14.89 -3.42
CA VAL A 258 -0.38 15.51 -4.70
C VAL A 258 0.17 16.94 -4.83
N SER A 259 0.12 17.74 -3.77
CA SER A 259 0.63 19.12 -3.77
C SER A 259 2.16 19.21 -3.79
N LEU A 260 2.85 18.22 -3.19
CA LEU A 260 4.32 18.19 -3.12
C LEU A 260 4.98 17.62 -4.39
N MET A 261 4.28 16.76 -5.15
CA MET A 261 4.84 16.10 -6.34
C MET A 261 5.47 17.06 -7.35
N PRO A 262 4.86 18.21 -7.74
CA PRO A 262 5.45 19.15 -8.67
C PRO A 262 6.76 19.79 -8.16
N ARG A 263 6.97 19.81 -6.84
CA ARG A 263 8.17 20.35 -6.19
C ARG A 263 9.29 19.30 -6.07
N MET A 264 8.93 18.03 -5.87
CA MET A 264 9.87 16.91 -5.70
C MET A 264 10.35 16.35 -7.05
N ARG A 265 9.44 16.18 -8.00
CA ARG A 265 9.69 15.70 -9.38
C ARG A 265 10.50 14.40 -9.40
N PRO A 266 9.96 13.30 -8.84
CA PRO A 266 10.67 12.03 -8.78
C PRO A 266 10.88 11.42 -10.16
N THR A 267 11.95 10.63 -10.29
CA THR A 267 12.22 9.80 -11.46
C THR A 267 11.72 8.37 -11.27
N VAL A 268 11.70 7.92 -10.02
CA VAL A 268 11.24 6.59 -9.61
C VAL A 268 10.45 6.73 -8.30
N MET A 269 9.40 5.94 -8.11
CA MET A 269 8.60 5.99 -6.87
C MET A 269 7.63 4.81 -6.82
N CYS A 270 7.62 4.06 -5.72
CA CYS A 270 6.57 3.05 -5.52
C CYS A 270 5.24 3.70 -5.13
N ASN A 271 4.15 3.04 -5.50
CA ASN A 271 2.80 3.59 -5.41
C ASN A 271 1.77 2.51 -5.11
N VAL A 272 0.57 2.99 -4.79
CA VAL A 272 -0.65 2.16 -4.68
C VAL A 272 -1.67 2.57 -5.74
N PRO A 273 -2.59 1.68 -6.15
CA PRO A 273 -3.64 1.96 -7.13
C PRO A 273 -4.40 3.26 -6.87
N ARG A 274 -4.77 3.52 -5.62
CA ARG A 274 -5.55 4.71 -5.22
C ARG A 274 -4.91 6.05 -5.62
N TYR A 275 -3.58 6.12 -5.65
CA TYR A 275 -2.88 7.30 -6.15
C TYR A 275 -3.15 7.52 -7.65
N TRP A 276 -3.03 6.48 -8.45
CA TRP A 276 -3.23 6.56 -9.90
C TRP A 276 -4.69 6.72 -10.30
N GLU A 277 -5.62 6.16 -9.54
CA GLU A 277 -7.06 6.39 -9.70
C GLU A 277 -7.39 7.88 -9.56
N LYS A 278 -6.90 8.53 -8.48
CA LYS A 278 -7.07 9.97 -8.28
C LYS A 278 -6.45 10.80 -9.40
N VAL A 279 -5.23 10.44 -9.83
CA VAL A 279 -4.57 11.10 -10.97
C VAL A 279 -5.40 10.95 -12.24
N TYR A 280 -5.89 9.74 -12.53
CA TYR A 280 -6.71 9.46 -13.71
C TYR A 280 -7.99 10.29 -13.69
N ILE A 281 -8.74 10.27 -12.60
CA ILE A 281 -9.98 11.02 -12.43
C ILE A 281 -9.75 12.52 -12.64
N ALA A 282 -8.75 13.10 -11.98
CA ALA A 282 -8.42 14.52 -12.11
C ALA A 282 -8.05 14.92 -13.57
N VAL A 283 -7.36 14.03 -14.28
CA VAL A 283 -7.02 14.24 -15.70
C VAL A 283 -8.26 14.18 -16.58
N GLN A 284 -9.13 13.17 -16.37
CA GLN A 284 -10.37 13.05 -17.15
C GLN A 284 -11.28 14.27 -16.95
N GLU A 285 -11.45 14.74 -15.71
CA GLU A 285 -12.22 15.94 -15.40
C GLU A 285 -11.67 17.18 -16.11
N ARG A 286 -10.35 17.35 -16.10
CA ARG A 286 -9.71 18.47 -16.78
C ARG A 286 -9.93 18.43 -18.29
N ILE A 287 -9.89 17.23 -18.88
CA ILE A 287 -10.20 17.03 -20.32
C ILE A 287 -11.67 17.36 -20.58
N GLU A 288 -12.61 16.86 -19.78
CA GLU A 288 -14.04 17.10 -19.99
C GLU A 288 -14.44 18.57 -19.82
N ASN A 289 -13.82 19.28 -18.89
CA ASN A 289 -14.05 20.70 -18.63
C ASN A 289 -13.29 21.63 -19.61
N SER A 290 -12.53 21.07 -20.56
CA SER A 290 -11.81 21.85 -21.57
C SER A 290 -12.74 22.24 -22.74
N PRO A 291 -12.44 23.32 -23.47
CA PRO A 291 -13.16 23.68 -24.72
C PRO A 291 -13.22 22.50 -25.69
N LEU A 292 -14.31 22.40 -26.47
CA LEU A 292 -14.60 21.25 -27.34
C LEU A 292 -13.40 20.86 -28.25
N MET A 293 -12.72 21.84 -28.84
CA MET A 293 -11.55 21.60 -29.69
C MET A 293 -10.40 20.95 -28.90
N LEU A 294 -10.08 21.51 -27.73
CA LEU A 294 -9.00 20.98 -26.89
C LEU A 294 -9.34 19.57 -26.35
N ARG A 295 -10.60 19.34 -25.96
CA ARG A 295 -11.09 18.03 -25.56
C ARG A 295 -10.92 17.00 -26.68
N TRP A 296 -11.30 17.37 -27.92
CA TRP A 296 -11.10 16.53 -29.09
C TRP A 296 -9.61 16.21 -29.33
N CYS A 297 -8.74 17.24 -29.27
CA CYS A 297 -7.29 17.06 -29.40
C CYS A 297 -6.71 16.12 -28.34
N CYS A 298 -7.10 16.29 -27.07
CA CYS A 298 -6.64 15.41 -25.98
C CYS A 298 -7.08 13.96 -26.19
N ARG A 299 -8.35 13.73 -26.58
CA ARG A 299 -8.85 12.37 -26.87
C ARG A 299 -8.11 11.73 -28.05
N LYS A 300 -7.85 12.50 -29.11
CA LYS A 300 -7.06 12.02 -30.26
C LYS A 300 -5.62 11.71 -29.87
N ALA A 301 -4.97 12.55 -29.07
CA ALA A 301 -3.62 12.29 -28.55
C ALA A 301 -3.56 10.98 -27.76
N VAL A 302 -4.52 10.74 -26.85
CA VAL A 302 -4.61 9.47 -26.10
C VAL A 302 -4.78 8.28 -27.04
N SER A 303 -5.63 8.38 -28.08
CA SER A 303 -5.81 7.32 -29.08
C SER A 303 -4.51 7.02 -29.86
N VAL A 304 -3.76 8.07 -30.26
CA VAL A 304 -2.42 7.92 -30.86
C VAL A 304 -1.48 7.18 -29.92
N GLY A 305 -1.46 7.56 -28.62
CA GLY A 305 -0.66 6.92 -27.60
C GLY A 305 -1.01 5.44 -27.41
N GLN A 306 -2.31 5.11 -27.35
CA GLN A 306 -2.79 3.73 -27.23
C GLN A 306 -2.30 2.87 -28.41
N ARG A 307 -2.52 3.36 -29.65
CA ARG A 307 -2.10 2.64 -30.85
C ARG A 307 -0.58 2.47 -30.91
N TYR A 308 0.18 3.53 -30.61
CA TYR A 308 1.64 3.48 -30.61
C TYR A 308 2.17 2.49 -29.57
N PHE A 309 1.67 2.57 -28.33
CA PHE A 309 2.16 1.74 -27.24
C PHE A 309 1.74 0.28 -27.42
N PHE A 310 0.44 -0.03 -27.50
CA PHE A 310 -0.05 -1.40 -27.44
C PHE A 310 0.13 -2.18 -28.73
N SER A 311 0.01 -1.54 -29.91
CA SER A 311 0.15 -2.25 -31.17
C SER A 311 1.60 -2.40 -31.65
N TYR A 312 2.54 -1.59 -31.10
CA TYR A 312 3.92 -1.58 -31.59
C TYR A 312 4.95 -1.69 -30.44
N ARG A 313 5.07 -0.69 -29.59
CA ARG A 313 6.15 -0.60 -28.59
C ARG A 313 6.12 -1.76 -27.61
N ASN A 314 4.94 -2.10 -27.09
CA ASN A 314 4.75 -3.17 -26.11
C ASN A 314 5.07 -4.55 -26.66
N VAL A 315 4.74 -4.80 -27.93
CA VAL A 315 4.97 -6.07 -28.64
C VAL A 315 6.32 -6.09 -29.38
N GLY A 316 7.18 -5.12 -29.16
CA GLY A 316 8.52 -5.06 -29.76
C GLY A 316 8.56 -4.76 -31.27
N LYS A 317 7.43 -4.36 -31.87
CA LYS A 317 7.34 -4.00 -33.29
C LYS A 317 7.74 -2.53 -33.53
N ARG A 318 8.25 -2.25 -34.72
CA ARG A 318 8.49 -0.87 -35.16
C ARG A 318 7.18 -0.24 -35.63
N ALA A 319 6.85 0.95 -35.08
CA ALA A 319 5.68 1.71 -35.53
C ALA A 319 5.94 2.35 -36.90
N PRO A 320 4.90 2.54 -37.73
CA PRO A 320 5.01 3.38 -38.93
C PRO A 320 5.53 4.77 -38.60
N ILE A 321 6.36 5.35 -39.47
CA ILE A 321 7.05 6.63 -39.25
C ILE A 321 6.05 7.74 -38.90
N TRP A 322 4.94 7.82 -39.60
CA TRP A 322 3.89 8.84 -39.35
C TRP A 322 3.29 8.71 -37.93
N LEU A 323 3.06 7.47 -37.45
CA LEU A 323 2.52 7.24 -36.11
C LEU A 323 3.57 7.54 -35.03
N ALA A 324 4.83 7.20 -35.29
CA ALA A 324 5.94 7.52 -34.40
C ALA A 324 6.13 9.06 -34.28
N LEU A 325 6.01 9.80 -35.39
CA LEU A 325 6.07 11.26 -35.42
C LEU A 325 4.90 11.87 -34.65
N LEU A 326 3.65 11.42 -34.90
CA LEU A 326 2.48 11.90 -34.16
C LEU A 326 2.61 11.62 -32.66
N TYR A 327 3.06 10.43 -32.28
CA TYR A 327 3.31 10.12 -30.88
C TYR A 327 4.40 11.01 -30.29
N TRP A 328 5.48 11.27 -31.03
CA TRP A 328 6.55 12.17 -30.60
C TRP A 328 6.01 13.59 -30.33
N ILE A 329 5.18 14.14 -31.22
CA ILE A 329 4.52 15.43 -31.03
C ILE A 329 3.66 15.41 -29.76
N CYS A 330 2.78 14.41 -29.60
CA CYS A 330 1.94 14.27 -28.41
C CYS A 330 2.78 14.16 -27.13
N ALA A 331 3.89 13.42 -27.17
CA ALA A 331 4.77 13.18 -26.04
C ALA A 331 5.48 14.45 -25.56
N HIS A 332 5.87 15.35 -26.50
CA HIS A 332 6.56 16.60 -26.19
C HIS A 332 5.62 17.80 -25.97
N THR A 333 4.33 17.65 -26.26
CA THR A 333 3.30 18.66 -26.03
C THR A 333 2.33 18.23 -24.92
N ALA A 334 1.19 17.66 -25.30
CA ALA A 334 0.10 17.33 -24.37
C ALA A 334 0.53 16.39 -23.22
N PHE A 335 1.27 15.31 -23.53
CA PHE A 335 1.68 14.35 -22.50
C PHE A 335 2.79 14.91 -21.59
N HIS A 336 3.67 15.76 -22.13
CA HIS A 336 4.67 16.45 -21.31
C HIS A 336 4.01 17.43 -20.35
N MET A 337 3.06 18.23 -20.84
CA MET A 337 2.31 19.18 -20.02
C MET A 337 1.52 18.45 -18.92
N LEU A 338 0.83 17.35 -19.24
CA LEU A 338 0.14 16.51 -18.28
C LEU A 338 1.10 16.01 -17.19
N LYS A 339 2.20 15.38 -17.57
CA LYS A 339 3.20 14.85 -16.63
C LYS A 339 3.83 15.94 -15.77
N ARG A 340 4.07 17.12 -16.32
CA ARG A 340 4.61 18.29 -15.61
C ARG A 340 3.62 18.83 -14.56
N THR A 341 2.32 18.86 -14.88
CA THR A 341 1.27 19.27 -13.94
C THR A 341 1.22 18.33 -12.73
N ILE A 342 1.39 17.02 -12.97
CA ILE A 342 1.43 16.01 -11.90
C ILE A 342 2.80 16.04 -11.17
N GLY A 343 3.86 16.55 -11.78
CA GLY A 343 5.22 16.55 -11.24
C GLY A 343 6.00 15.28 -11.53
N ILE A 344 5.64 14.53 -12.57
CA ILE A 344 6.28 13.25 -12.95
C ILE A 344 6.87 13.27 -14.38
N GLU A 345 7.11 14.43 -14.95
CA GLU A 345 7.64 14.54 -16.32
C GLU A 345 9.04 13.91 -16.48
N ARG A 346 9.76 13.72 -15.38
CA ARG A 346 11.05 13.03 -15.32
C ARG A 346 10.93 11.55 -14.96
N GLY A 347 9.70 11.06 -14.76
CA GLY A 347 9.40 9.71 -14.32
C GLY A 347 9.89 8.65 -15.31
N ARG A 348 10.60 7.65 -14.79
CA ARG A 348 11.18 6.54 -15.56
C ARG A 348 10.65 5.18 -15.11
N PHE A 349 10.18 5.07 -13.85
CA PHE A 349 9.76 3.80 -13.27
C PHE A 349 8.90 4.02 -12.04
N PHE A 350 7.64 3.54 -12.10
CA PHE A 350 6.66 3.68 -11.03
C PHE A 350 6.02 2.32 -10.70
N PRO A 351 6.61 1.51 -9.80
CA PRO A 351 5.98 0.27 -9.35
C PRO A 351 4.69 0.55 -8.57
N VAL A 352 3.68 -0.26 -8.85
CA VAL A 352 2.33 -0.19 -8.26
C VAL A 352 1.97 -1.55 -7.72
N ALA A 353 1.64 -1.65 -6.44
CA ALA A 353 1.27 -2.91 -5.81
C ALA A 353 0.28 -2.69 -4.64
N GLY A 354 -0.10 -3.77 -3.95
CA GLY A 354 -0.95 -3.76 -2.76
C GLY A 354 -2.44 -3.90 -3.01
N ALA A 355 -2.93 -3.60 -4.22
CA ALA A 355 -4.29 -3.85 -4.68
C ALA A 355 -4.33 -3.92 -6.21
N ALA A 356 -5.45 -4.39 -6.78
CA ALA A 356 -5.66 -4.35 -8.23
C ALA A 356 -5.82 -2.91 -8.71
N LEU A 357 -5.26 -2.60 -9.88
CA LEU A 357 -5.49 -1.35 -10.61
C LEU A 357 -6.28 -1.68 -11.87
N ASP A 358 -7.34 -0.91 -12.12
CA ASP A 358 -8.18 -1.09 -13.31
C ASP A 358 -7.35 -1.05 -14.60
N ASP A 359 -7.62 -2.00 -15.51
CA ASP A 359 -6.88 -2.11 -16.78
C ASP A 359 -7.08 -0.87 -17.67
N LYS A 360 -8.24 -0.20 -17.62
CA LYS A 360 -8.51 1.06 -18.31
C LYS A 360 -7.56 2.17 -17.85
N ILE A 361 -7.34 2.27 -16.54
CA ILE A 361 -6.41 3.25 -15.95
C ILE A 361 -4.98 2.92 -16.35
N THR A 362 -4.60 1.65 -16.24
CA THR A 362 -3.28 1.15 -16.65
C THR A 362 -3.01 1.45 -18.13
N ARG A 363 -3.97 1.17 -19.01
CA ARG A 363 -3.88 1.47 -20.45
C ARG A 363 -3.74 2.96 -20.71
N PHE A 364 -4.54 3.78 -20.03
CA PHE A 364 -4.44 5.23 -20.16
C PHE A 364 -3.05 5.73 -19.77
N LEU A 365 -2.58 5.40 -18.57
CA LEU A 365 -1.28 5.85 -18.05
C LEU A 365 -0.12 5.45 -18.98
N ARG A 366 -0.11 4.20 -19.44
CA ARG A 366 0.88 3.72 -20.42
C ARG A 366 0.81 4.45 -21.75
N SER A 367 -0.38 4.76 -22.24
CA SER A 367 -0.60 5.48 -23.51
C SER A 367 -0.04 6.90 -23.49
N VAL A 368 -0.16 7.59 -22.35
CA VAL A 368 0.40 8.93 -22.19
C VAL A 368 1.89 8.92 -21.75
N GLY A 369 2.50 7.75 -21.77
CA GLY A 369 3.92 7.57 -21.49
C GLY A 369 4.29 7.69 -20.01
N ILE A 370 3.38 7.35 -19.09
CA ILE A 370 3.67 7.18 -17.66
C ILE A 370 4.09 5.73 -17.43
N PRO A 371 5.33 5.47 -16.99
CA PRO A 371 5.91 4.13 -16.92
C PRO A 371 5.53 3.40 -15.63
N ILE A 372 4.23 3.12 -15.45
CA ILE A 372 3.77 2.30 -14.33
C ILE A 372 4.13 0.83 -14.54
N ILE A 373 4.48 0.16 -13.45
CA ILE A 373 4.83 -1.26 -13.40
C ILE A 373 3.98 -1.92 -12.33
N ILE A 374 3.05 -2.76 -12.71
CA ILE A 374 2.25 -3.51 -11.76
C ILE A 374 3.09 -4.64 -11.19
N GLY A 375 3.00 -4.86 -9.89
CA GLY A 375 3.63 -5.94 -9.16
C GLY A 375 2.70 -6.60 -8.18
N TYR A 376 3.04 -7.83 -7.82
CA TYR A 376 2.36 -8.63 -6.80
C TYR A 376 3.37 -9.06 -5.75
N GLY A 377 2.93 -9.09 -4.49
CA GLY A 377 3.72 -9.57 -3.38
C GLY A 377 3.02 -9.41 -2.04
N LEU A 378 3.65 -9.97 -1.02
CA LEU A 378 3.15 -10.12 0.34
C LEU A 378 4.22 -9.69 1.35
N SER A 379 3.85 -9.52 2.59
CA SER A 379 4.84 -9.40 3.68
C SER A 379 5.65 -10.68 3.82
N GLU A 380 5.00 -11.81 3.66
CA GLU A 380 5.56 -13.15 3.75
C GLU A 380 6.54 -13.50 2.60
N SER A 381 6.51 -12.74 1.50
CA SER A 381 7.48 -12.86 0.40
C SER A 381 8.56 -11.75 0.40
N CYS A 382 8.67 -11.02 1.50
CA CYS A 382 9.59 -9.87 1.61
C CYS A 382 9.38 -8.84 0.47
N ALA A 383 8.14 -8.53 0.14
CA ALA A 383 7.57 -7.65 -0.86
C ALA A 383 7.26 -8.32 -2.21
N THR A 384 8.20 -8.43 -3.15
CA THR A 384 7.89 -8.72 -4.56
C THR A 384 7.95 -10.23 -4.87
N VAL A 385 6.88 -10.74 -5.48
CA VAL A 385 6.77 -12.09 -6.08
C VAL A 385 6.83 -12.01 -7.59
N ALA A 386 6.07 -11.09 -8.17
CA ALA A 386 6.02 -10.86 -9.60
C ALA A 386 5.97 -9.38 -9.92
N ALA A 387 6.58 -8.99 -11.01
CA ALA A 387 6.57 -7.62 -11.51
C ALA A 387 6.69 -7.59 -13.03
N TYR A 388 6.18 -6.54 -13.66
CA TYR A 388 6.36 -6.34 -15.09
C TYR A 388 7.81 -6.08 -15.45
N PRO A 389 8.30 -6.69 -16.53
CA PRO A 389 9.49 -6.20 -17.20
C PRO A 389 9.19 -4.85 -17.88
N ARG A 390 10.23 -4.09 -18.23
CA ARG A 390 10.06 -2.81 -18.95
C ARG A 390 9.32 -2.94 -20.29
N LYS A 391 9.40 -4.11 -20.92
CA LYS A 391 8.73 -4.45 -22.18
C LYS A 391 7.89 -5.71 -21.98
N GLY A 392 6.88 -5.90 -22.81
CA GLY A 392 6.03 -7.09 -22.74
C GLY A 392 4.97 -7.03 -21.64
N PHE A 393 4.37 -5.87 -21.43
CA PHE A 393 3.21 -5.73 -20.55
C PHE A 393 2.04 -6.59 -21.06
N VAL A 394 1.56 -7.49 -20.22
CA VAL A 394 0.40 -8.35 -20.50
C VAL A 394 -0.79 -7.85 -19.70
N PRO A 395 -1.82 -7.26 -20.34
CA PRO A 395 -2.99 -6.74 -19.64
C PRO A 395 -3.62 -7.77 -18.72
N GLY A 396 -4.04 -7.34 -17.54
CA GLY A 396 -4.67 -8.17 -16.51
C GLY A 396 -3.71 -9.06 -15.72
N SER A 397 -2.40 -9.17 -16.09
CA SER A 397 -1.43 -9.89 -15.27
C SER A 397 -0.80 -9.01 -14.19
N VAL A 398 -0.11 -9.62 -13.23
CA VAL A 398 0.70 -8.92 -12.22
C VAL A 398 2.20 -8.98 -12.54
N GLY A 399 2.55 -9.46 -13.74
CA GLY A 399 3.90 -9.50 -14.26
C GLY A 399 4.53 -10.88 -14.26
N GLN A 400 5.84 -10.90 -14.48
CA GLN A 400 6.64 -12.12 -14.48
C GLN A 400 7.15 -12.42 -13.08
N ILE A 401 7.23 -13.72 -12.74
CA ILE A 401 7.83 -14.20 -11.50
C ILE A 401 9.28 -13.73 -11.45
N ILE A 402 9.70 -13.18 -10.31
CA ILE A 402 11.07 -12.69 -10.13
C ILE A 402 12.08 -13.84 -10.04
N PRO A 403 13.33 -13.62 -10.47
CA PRO A 403 14.37 -14.63 -10.37
C PRO A 403 14.61 -15.11 -8.93
N GLY A 404 14.77 -16.43 -8.76
CA GLY A 404 15.05 -17.04 -7.44
C GLY A 404 13.82 -17.34 -6.60
N LEU A 405 12.62 -17.14 -7.16
CA LEU A 405 11.34 -17.53 -6.57
C LEU A 405 10.67 -18.57 -7.47
N GLU A 406 10.10 -19.59 -6.85
CA GLU A 406 9.28 -20.60 -7.49
C GLU A 406 7.81 -20.35 -7.15
N VAL A 407 6.93 -20.52 -8.14
CA VAL A 407 5.48 -20.34 -8.00
C VAL A 407 4.80 -21.57 -8.61
N ARG A 408 3.85 -22.15 -7.87
CA ARG A 408 2.91 -23.15 -8.39
C ARG A 408 1.48 -22.80 -8.03
N LEU A 409 0.54 -23.45 -8.66
CA LEU A 409 -0.89 -23.34 -8.33
C LEU A 409 -1.35 -24.64 -7.70
N ALA A 410 -2.03 -24.57 -6.55
CA ALA A 410 -2.63 -25.73 -5.91
C ALA A 410 -3.72 -26.33 -6.82
N PRO A 411 -3.76 -27.67 -7.02
CA PRO A 411 -4.57 -28.32 -8.07
C PRO A 411 -6.07 -28.01 -8.01
N ASN A 412 -6.65 -27.88 -6.81
CA ASN A 412 -8.10 -27.77 -6.64
C ASN A 412 -8.60 -26.33 -6.45
N THR A 413 -7.73 -25.42 -5.99
CA THR A 413 -8.11 -24.06 -5.60
C THR A 413 -7.48 -23.00 -6.49
N ASN A 414 -6.50 -23.35 -7.32
CA ASN A 414 -5.61 -22.43 -8.01
C ASN A 414 -4.95 -21.43 -7.05
N GLU A 415 -4.75 -21.83 -5.79
CA GLU A 415 -4.02 -21.03 -4.83
C GLU A 415 -2.58 -20.86 -5.28
N ILE A 416 -2.08 -19.63 -5.23
CA ILE A 416 -0.68 -19.33 -5.49
C ILE A 416 0.15 -19.83 -4.30
N GLU A 417 1.04 -20.79 -4.56
CA GLU A 417 1.99 -21.30 -3.57
C GLU A 417 3.40 -20.89 -3.96
N LEU A 418 4.20 -20.47 -2.96
CA LEU A 418 5.50 -19.84 -3.14
C LEU A 418 6.62 -20.64 -2.46
N ARG A 419 7.79 -20.71 -3.11
CA ARG A 419 9.02 -21.22 -2.49
C ARG A 419 10.23 -20.42 -2.99
N GLY A 420 11.17 -20.09 -2.10
CA GLY A 420 12.39 -19.38 -2.48
C GLY A 420 13.02 -18.58 -1.36
N LYS A 421 14.13 -17.91 -1.67
CA LYS A 421 14.98 -17.22 -0.69
C LYS A 421 14.33 -16.01 -0.01
N THR A 422 13.27 -15.45 -0.59
CA THR A 422 12.57 -14.28 -0.04
C THR A 422 11.34 -14.66 0.80
N ILE A 423 10.98 -15.95 0.87
CA ILE A 423 9.81 -16.42 1.61
C ILE A 423 10.13 -16.49 3.10
N THR A 424 9.19 -15.99 3.92
CA THR A 424 9.28 -15.99 5.38
C THR A 424 9.54 -17.41 5.93
N PRO A 425 10.33 -17.56 7.00
CA PRO A 425 10.42 -18.83 7.73
C PRO A 425 9.18 -19.09 8.63
N GLY A 426 8.17 -18.20 8.60
CA GLY A 426 6.93 -18.35 9.35
C GLY A 426 6.56 -17.11 10.17
N TYR A 427 5.60 -17.29 11.07
CA TYR A 427 5.08 -16.26 11.96
C TYR A 427 5.75 -16.33 13.34
N TYR A 428 5.95 -15.18 13.96
CA TYR A 428 6.61 -15.09 15.26
C TYR A 428 5.69 -15.59 16.37
N ASN A 429 6.19 -16.54 17.16
CA ASN A 429 5.46 -17.17 18.27
C ASN A 429 4.04 -17.65 17.88
N ASN A 430 3.86 -18.19 16.67
CA ASN A 430 2.56 -18.68 16.20
C ASN A 430 2.69 -19.95 15.34
N PRO A 431 2.99 -21.11 15.98
CA PRO A 431 3.18 -22.37 15.26
C PRO A 431 1.89 -22.91 14.61
N GLU A 432 0.72 -22.49 15.07
CA GLU A 432 -0.55 -22.86 14.46
C GLU A 432 -0.70 -22.17 13.09
N ALA A 433 -0.41 -20.86 13.05
CA ALA A 433 -0.38 -20.13 11.79
C ALA A 433 0.66 -20.67 10.80
N ASP A 434 1.80 -21.14 11.28
CA ASP A 434 2.83 -21.78 10.43
C ASP A 434 2.30 -23.08 9.80
N ARG A 435 1.64 -23.95 10.59
CA ARG A 435 1.03 -25.19 10.07
C ARG A 435 -0.04 -24.93 9.01
N GLU A 436 -0.82 -23.85 9.16
CA GLU A 436 -1.81 -23.46 8.15
C GLU A 436 -1.16 -22.88 6.88
N ALA A 437 -0.07 -22.11 7.06
CA ALA A 437 0.55 -21.34 5.98
C ALA A 437 1.49 -22.16 5.10
N PHE A 438 2.00 -23.29 5.55
CA PHE A 438 2.90 -24.12 4.76
C PHE A 438 2.28 -25.47 4.42
N THR A 439 2.59 -25.94 3.22
CA THR A 439 2.28 -27.32 2.81
C THR A 439 3.29 -28.29 3.41
N GLU A 440 2.98 -29.58 3.43
CA GLU A 440 3.89 -30.63 3.95
C GLU A 440 5.23 -30.68 3.18
N ASP A 441 5.22 -30.32 1.89
CA ASP A 441 6.41 -30.25 1.02
C ASP A 441 7.08 -28.84 1.02
N GLY A 442 6.71 -27.97 1.99
CA GLY A 442 7.41 -26.72 2.30
C GLY A 442 7.08 -25.53 1.42
N TRP A 443 5.94 -25.54 0.72
CA TRP A 443 5.47 -24.35 -0.01
C TRP A 443 4.62 -23.46 0.87
N PHE A 444 4.83 -22.16 0.76
CA PHE A 444 4.03 -21.14 1.42
C PHE A 444 2.71 -20.91 0.68
N ARG A 445 1.60 -21.06 1.36
CA ARG A 445 0.23 -20.79 0.88
C ARG A 445 -0.09 -19.31 1.03
N THR A 446 -0.34 -18.63 -0.08
CA THR A 446 -0.60 -17.19 -0.05
C THR A 446 -2.02 -16.83 0.36
N GLY A 447 -2.96 -17.75 0.24
CA GLY A 447 -4.39 -17.48 0.35
C GLY A 447 -4.95 -16.69 -0.85
N ASP A 448 -4.18 -16.52 -1.91
CA ASP A 448 -4.53 -15.79 -3.12
C ASP A 448 -4.70 -16.78 -4.29
N ALA A 449 -5.81 -16.71 -5.02
CA ALA A 449 -6.02 -17.48 -6.23
C ALA A 449 -5.37 -16.79 -7.43
N GLY A 450 -4.79 -17.58 -8.33
CA GLY A 450 -4.11 -17.07 -9.51
C GLY A 450 -4.21 -17.97 -10.73
N ARG A 451 -3.59 -17.51 -11.82
CA ARG A 451 -3.37 -18.26 -13.05
C ARG A 451 -1.94 -18.01 -13.54
N LEU A 452 -1.31 -19.03 -14.05
CA LEU A 452 0.01 -18.96 -14.69
C LEU A 452 -0.13 -19.13 -16.21
N ASP A 453 0.65 -18.33 -16.94
CA ASP A 453 0.86 -18.46 -18.38
C ASP A 453 2.38 -18.35 -18.63
N GLY A 454 3.04 -19.50 -18.74
CA GLY A 454 4.49 -19.57 -18.68
C GLY A 454 5.03 -18.96 -17.37
N ASN A 455 5.87 -17.92 -17.46
CA ASN A 455 6.41 -17.21 -16.31
C ASN A 455 5.55 -15.97 -15.91
N THR A 456 4.39 -15.78 -16.54
CA THR A 456 3.50 -14.65 -16.26
C THR A 456 2.42 -15.04 -15.26
N LEU A 457 2.37 -14.33 -14.14
CA LEU A 457 1.38 -14.53 -13.07
C LEU A 457 0.19 -13.59 -13.25
N PHE A 458 -1.01 -14.15 -13.08
CA PHE A 458 -2.27 -13.42 -13.00
C PHE A 458 -2.86 -13.63 -11.61
N PHE A 459 -3.06 -12.54 -10.88
CA PHE A 459 -3.82 -12.56 -9.63
C PHE A 459 -5.32 -12.54 -9.96
N VAL A 460 -6.09 -13.39 -9.33
CA VAL A 460 -7.55 -13.43 -9.49
C VAL A 460 -8.21 -12.75 -8.30
N GLU A 461 -8.13 -13.32 -7.11
CA GLU A 461 -8.71 -12.79 -5.88
C GLU A 461 -8.16 -13.54 -4.66
N ARG A 462 -8.36 -13.02 -3.45
CA ARG A 462 -8.14 -13.78 -2.23
C ARG A 462 -9.15 -14.89 -2.08
N LEU A 463 -8.69 -16.11 -1.78
CA LEU A 463 -9.57 -17.27 -1.61
C LEU A 463 -10.68 -17.03 -0.57
N LYS A 464 -10.32 -16.40 0.56
CA LYS A 464 -11.27 -16.04 1.63
C LYS A 464 -12.19 -14.86 1.27
N ASP A 465 -11.85 -14.09 0.24
CA ASP A 465 -12.62 -12.94 -0.23
C ASP A 465 -13.47 -13.29 -1.47
N LEU A 466 -13.24 -14.47 -2.09
CA LEU A 466 -14.11 -15.00 -3.13
C LEU A 466 -15.49 -15.27 -2.55
N TYR A 467 -16.52 -14.70 -3.15
CA TYR A 467 -17.89 -14.98 -2.80
C TYR A 467 -18.40 -16.16 -3.60
N LYS A 468 -19.13 -17.05 -2.96
CA LYS A 468 -19.85 -18.11 -3.64
C LYS A 468 -21.33 -17.78 -3.63
N THR A 469 -21.89 -17.45 -4.79
CA THR A 469 -23.32 -17.17 -4.92
C THR A 469 -24.15 -18.40 -4.58
N ALA A 470 -25.43 -18.21 -4.27
CA ALA A 470 -26.39 -19.31 -4.04
C ALA A 470 -26.46 -20.29 -5.23
N ASN A 471 -26.13 -19.84 -6.44
CA ASN A 471 -26.09 -20.65 -7.66
C ASN A 471 -24.72 -21.33 -7.87
N GLY A 472 -23.82 -21.31 -6.88
CA GLY A 472 -22.51 -21.95 -6.92
C GLY A 472 -21.45 -21.25 -7.77
N LYS A 473 -21.72 -20.05 -8.29
CA LYS A 473 -20.74 -19.26 -9.06
C LYS A 473 -19.81 -18.50 -8.12
N TYR A 474 -18.53 -18.48 -8.45
CA TYR A 474 -17.54 -17.68 -7.74
C TYR A 474 -17.49 -16.26 -8.30
N ILE A 475 -17.47 -15.28 -7.41
CA ILE A 475 -17.39 -13.85 -7.70
C ILE A 475 -16.12 -13.31 -7.08
N ALA A 476 -15.35 -12.55 -7.84
CA ALA A 476 -14.17 -11.79 -7.39
C ALA A 476 -14.58 -10.33 -7.08
N PRO A 477 -14.95 -9.99 -5.84
CA PRO A 477 -15.56 -8.69 -5.56
C PRO A 477 -14.65 -7.52 -5.84
N ARG A 478 -13.33 -7.66 -5.62
CA ARG A 478 -12.36 -6.56 -5.85
C ARG A 478 -12.24 -6.16 -7.31
N GLN A 479 -12.41 -7.09 -8.24
CA GLN A 479 -12.39 -6.77 -9.67
C GLN A 479 -13.57 -5.89 -10.05
N ILE A 480 -14.76 -6.21 -9.52
CA ILE A 480 -15.98 -5.43 -9.74
C ILE A 480 -15.89 -4.05 -9.08
N GLU A 481 -15.38 -4.00 -7.85
CA GLU A 481 -15.15 -2.75 -7.11
C GLU A 481 -14.17 -1.84 -7.83
N ALA A 482 -13.07 -2.39 -8.36
CA ALA A 482 -12.06 -1.63 -9.10
C ALA A 482 -12.62 -0.99 -10.38
N ILE A 483 -13.51 -1.68 -11.09
CA ILE A 483 -14.20 -1.14 -12.27
C ILE A 483 -15.02 0.11 -11.89
N LEU A 484 -15.75 0.06 -10.79
CA LEU A 484 -16.57 1.19 -10.36
C LEU A 484 -15.74 2.34 -9.78
N THR A 485 -14.76 2.05 -8.92
CA THR A 485 -13.92 3.10 -8.30
C THR A 485 -13.00 3.80 -9.31
N GLY A 486 -12.84 3.27 -10.51
CA GLY A 486 -12.22 3.94 -11.65
C GLY A 486 -13.07 5.04 -12.30
N ASP A 487 -14.33 5.20 -11.89
CA ASP A 487 -15.26 6.22 -12.37
C ASP A 487 -15.44 7.34 -11.33
N PRO A 488 -15.53 8.62 -11.73
CA PRO A 488 -15.52 9.77 -10.81
C PRO A 488 -16.73 9.87 -9.86
N TYR A 489 -17.79 9.09 -10.11
CA TYR A 489 -18.99 9.10 -9.26
C TYR A 489 -18.89 8.18 -8.04
N PHE A 490 -17.89 7.32 -7.96
CA PHE A 490 -17.75 6.33 -6.89
C PHE A 490 -16.49 6.60 -6.05
N GLU A 491 -16.67 6.78 -4.73
CA GLU A 491 -15.55 6.87 -3.79
C GLU A 491 -15.23 5.54 -3.13
N LEU A 492 -16.26 4.85 -2.62
CA LEU A 492 -16.12 3.55 -1.97
C LEU A 492 -17.25 2.64 -2.44
N VAL A 493 -16.90 1.43 -2.80
CA VAL A 493 -17.82 0.39 -3.25
C VAL A 493 -17.53 -0.90 -2.49
N ALA A 494 -18.53 -1.49 -1.89
CA ALA A 494 -18.45 -2.82 -1.28
C ALA A 494 -19.44 -3.75 -2.00
N VAL A 495 -18.91 -4.69 -2.77
CA VAL A 495 -19.69 -5.72 -3.47
C VAL A 495 -20.20 -6.75 -2.46
N ILE A 496 -21.46 -7.15 -2.61
CA ILE A 496 -22.15 -8.15 -1.80
C ILE A 496 -22.66 -9.25 -2.75
N ALA A 497 -22.28 -10.50 -2.50
CA ALA A 497 -22.71 -11.64 -3.31
C ALA A 497 -22.66 -13.00 -2.58
N ASP A 498 -21.97 -13.08 -1.42
CA ASP A 498 -21.71 -14.35 -0.74
C ASP A 498 -23.02 -14.99 -0.20
N GLY A 499 -23.36 -16.17 -0.70
CA GLY A 499 -24.61 -16.84 -0.36
C GLY A 499 -25.87 -16.25 -1.03
N TYR A 500 -25.75 -15.15 -1.78
CA TYR A 500 -26.88 -14.49 -2.43
C TYR A 500 -27.06 -14.94 -3.89
N ARG A 501 -28.28 -14.71 -4.43
CA ARG A 501 -28.63 -15.16 -5.80
C ARG A 501 -27.97 -14.36 -6.91
N PHE A 502 -27.59 -13.10 -6.66
CA PHE A 502 -26.97 -12.19 -7.61
C PHE A 502 -26.04 -11.21 -6.89
N VAL A 503 -25.25 -10.48 -7.65
CA VAL A 503 -24.34 -9.46 -7.13
C VAL A 503 -25.07 -8.16 -6.87
N SER A 504 -24.87 -7.57 -5.69
CA SER A 504 -25.30 -6.21 -5.33
C SER A 504 -24.14 -5.41 -4.77
N ALA A 505 -24.31 -4.11 -4.51
CA ALA A 505 -23.28 -3.29 -3.93
C ALA A 505 -23.81 -2.23 -2.96
N LEU A 506 -23.06 -2.00 -1.89
CA LEU A 506 -23.15 -0.80 -1.06
C LEU A 506 -22.19 0.24 -1.63
N ILE A 507 -22.68 1.44 -1.90
CA ILE A 507 -21.91 2.47 -2.59
C ILE A 507 -21.94 3.76 -1.79
N TYR A 508 -20.76 4.25 -1.40
CA TYR A 508 -20.59 5.63 -1.00
C TYR A 508 -20.14 6.43 -2.23
N PRO A 509 -21.02 7.25 -2.82
CA PRO A 509 -20.69 7.99 -4.03
C PRO A 509 -19.91 9.26 -3.70
N ASN A 510 -19.30 9.85 -4.71
CA ASN A 510 -18.88 11.25 -4.63
C ASN A 510 -20.15 12.13 -4.69
N TRP A 511 -20.64 12.50 -3.53
CA TRP A 511 -21.92 13.22 -3.39
C TRP A 511 -21.94 14.55 -4.14
N GLU A 512 -20.83 15.28 -4.17
CA GLU A 512 -20.72 16.56 -4.88
C GLU A 512 -20.96 16.36 -6.37
N LYS A 513 -20.28 15.42 -6.99
CA LYS A 513 -20.36 15.14 -8.42
C LYS A 513 -21.69 14.49 -8.82
N LEU A 514 -22.15 13.53 -8.02
CA LEU A 514 -23.40 12.85 -8.28
C LEU A 514 -24.58 13.83 -8.19
N ARG A 515 -24.60 14.70 -7.17
CA ARG A 515 -25.62 15.74 -7.00
C ARG A 515 -25.64 16.70 -8.18
N ALA A 516 -24.48 17.22 -8.59
CA ALA A 516 -24.37 18.13 -9.73
C ALA A 516 -24.94 17.51 -11.01
N LYS A 517 -24.60 16.24 -11.28
CA LYS A 517 -25.09 15.53 -12.48
C LYS A 517 -26.57 15.21 -12.40
N ALA A 518 -27.06 14.74 -11.24
CA ALA A 518 -28.45 14.41 -11.03
C ALA A 518 -29.35 15.66 -11.16
N LEU A 519 -28.89 16.82 -10.69
CA LEU A 519 -29.54 18.10 -10.87
C LEU A 519 -29.61 18.50 -12.36
N GLN A 520 -28.49 18.38 -13.07
CA GLN A 520 -28.42 18.67 -14.51
C GLN A 520 -29.41 17.82 -15.33
N HIS A 521 -29.69 16.60 -14.89
CA HIS A 521 -30.63 15.68 -15.54
C HIS A 521 -32.05 15.73 -14.96
N GLY A 522 -32.35 16.65 -14.04
CA GLY A 522 -33.67 16.81 -13.44
C GLY A 522 -34.12 15.63 -12.56
N VAL A 523 -33.18 14.84 -12.05
CA VAL A 523 -33.46 13.68 -11.17
C VAL A 523 -33.74 14.13 -9.72
N ILE A 524 -33.18 15.27 -9.32
CA ILE A 524 -33.31 15.88 -8.01
C ILE A 524 -33.62 17.38 -8.12
N SER A 525 -34.17 17.98 -7.05
CA SER A 525 -34.49 19.40 -7.00
C SER A 525 -33.33 20.30 -6.52
N GLY A 526 -32.32 19.70 -5.88
CA GLY A 526 -31.16 20.40 -5.34
C GLY A 526 -31.27 20.82 -3.87
N ASN A 527 -32.43 20.66 -3.24
CA ASN A 527 -32.68 21.01 -1.83
C ASN A 527 -32.58 19.81 -0.88
N GLU A 528 -32.38 18.63 -1.40
CA GLU A 528 -32.33 17.39 -0.62
C GLU A 528 -31.05 17.28 0.20
N SER A 529 -31.17 16.81 1.44
CA SER A 529 -30.03 16.40 2.27
C SER A 529 -29.39 15.12 1.71
N ILE A 530 -28.13 14.86 2.07
CA ILE A 530 -27.43 13.63 1.66
C ILE A 530 -28.20 12.38 2.07
N ALA A 531 -28.79 12.37 3.27
CA ALA A 531 -29.60 11.25 3.75
C ALA A 531 -30.84 11.02 2.89
N GLN A 532 -31.54 12.09 2.46
CA GLN A 532 -32.68 12.03 1.55
C GLN A 532 -32.24 11.52 0.16
N LEU A 533 -31.12 12.03 -0.36
CA LEU A 533 -30.57 11.58 -1.63
C LEU A 533 -30.21 10.09 -1.61
N ALA A 534 -29.59 9.60 -0.54
CA ALA A 534 -29.24 8.19 -0.40
C ALA A 534 -30.47 7.27 -0.39
N ALA A 535 -31.60 7.75 0.11
CA ALA A 535 -32.86 7.01 0.14
C ALA A 535 -33.73 7.15 -1.14
N LEU A 536 -33.33 8.02 -2.09
CA LEU A 536 -34.15 8.36 -3.25
C LEU A 536 -34.11 7.27 -4.34
N PRO A 537 -35.21 6.56 -4.63
CA PRO A 537 -35.25 5.50 -5.65
C PRO A 537 -34.90 6.00 -7.07
N ALA A 538 -35.24 7.25 -7.39
CA ALA A 538 -34.91 7.84 -8.68
C ALA A 538 -33.41 7.98 -8.89
N LEU A 539 -32.68 8.38 -7.84
CA LEU A 539 -31.22 8.51 -7.87
C LEU A 539 -30.53 7.13 -7.97
N ASN A 540 -31.07 6.12 -7.28
CA ASN A 540 -30.62 4.73 -7.39
C ASN A 540 -30.75 4.21 -8.84
N ARG A 541 -31.90 4.42 -9.48
CA ARG A 541 -32.12 4.04 -10.90
C ARG A 541 -31.17 4.80 -11.83
N PHE A 542 -31.00 6.09 -11.60
CA PHE A 542 -30.08 6.93 -12.39
C PHE A 542 -28.64 6.41 -12.33
N LEU A 543 -28.17 6.06 -11.12
CA LEU A 543 -26.82 5.55 -10.93
C LEU A 543 -26.68 4.12 -11.48
N MET A 544 -27.70 3.27 -11.36
CA MET A 544 -27.70 1.93 -11.98
C MET A 544 -27.57 2.00 -13.51
N ALA A 545 -28.26 2.93 -14.16
CA ALA A 545 -28.13 3.16 -15.60
C ALA A 545 -26.70 3.62 -15.98
N HIS A 546 -26.02 4.34 -15.08
CA HIS A 546 -24.61 4.72 -15.25
C HIS A 546 -23.65 3.53 -15.04
N ILE A 547 -23.96 2.61 -14.10
CA ILE A 547 -23.16 1.42 -13.82
C ILE A 547 -23.22 0.40 -14.98
N GLU A 548 -24.35 0.23 -15.63
CA GLU A 548 -24.57 -0.82 -16.65
C GLU A 548 -23.50 -0.83 -17.76
N PRO A 549 -23.14 0.29 -18.41
CA PRO A 549 -22.08 0.30 -19.43
C PRO A 549 -20.69 0.04 -18.86
N LEU A 550 -20.41 0.39 -17.58
CA LEU A 550 -19.13 0.14 -16.94
C LEU A 550 -18.85 -1.36 -16.78
N GLN A 551 -19.90 -2.16 -16.62
CA GLN A 551 -19.86 -3.61 -16.42
C GLN A 551 -19.82 -4.42 -17.74
N GLY A 552 -19.61 -3.78 -18.88
CA GLY A 552 -19.72 -4.43 -20.19
C GLY A 552 -18.80 -5.63 -20.39
N ALA A 553 -17.64 -5.64 -19.73
CA ALA A 553 -16.67 -6.74 -19.79
C ALA A 553 -16.92 -7.89 -18.81
N LEU A 554 -17.85 -7.73 -17.85
CA LEU A 554 -18.18 -8.74 -16.85
C LEU A 554 -19.16 -9.78 -17.40
N ALA A 555 -19.02 -11.02 -16.91
CA ALA A 555 -20.02 -12.07 -17.17
C ALA A 555 -21.37 -11.69 -16.55
N SER A 556 -22.46 -12.20 -17.08
CA SER A 556 -23.83 -11.82 -16.64
C SER A 556 -24.08 -12.08 -15.16
N PHE A 557 -23.45 -13.09 -14.58
CA PHE A 557 -23.57 -13.45 -13.17
C PHE A 557 -22.68 -12.60 -12.24
N GLU A 558 -21.70 -11.88 -12.78
CA GLU A 558 -20.83 -10.96 -12.04
C GLU A 558 -21.37 -9.52 -12.01
N LYS A 559 -22.33 -9.20 -12.86
CA LYS A 559 -22.89 -7.85 -12.94
C LYS A 559 -23.72 -7.50 -11.71
N ILE A 560 -23.49 -6.32 -11.17
CA ILE A 560 -24.30 -5.74 -10.09
C ILE A 560 -25.74 -5.54 -10.61
N LYS A 561 -26.70 -6.06 -9.86
CA LYS A 561 -28.12 -5.98 -10.18
C LYS A 561 -28.87 -4.97 -9.31
N ARG A 562 -28.41 -4.73 -8.10
CA ARG A 562 -29.01 -3.78 -7.15
C ARG A 562 -27.91 -3.04 -6.38
N ILE A 563 -28.20 -1.80 -6.00
CA ILE A 563 -27.30 -0.99 -5.19
C ILE A 563 -28.05 -0.35 -4.02
N THR A 564 -27.30 -0.02 -2.98
CA THR A 564 -27.75 0.89 -1.91
C THR A 564 -26.72 2.00 -1.77
N LEU A 565 -27.18 3.25 -1.80
CA LEU A 565 -26.35 4.42 -1.59
C LEU A 565 -26.19 4.68 -0.09
N LEU A 566 -24.97 5.00 0.33
CA LEU A 566 -24.62 5.30 1.71
C LEU A 566 -24.44 6.81 1.88
N ALA A 567 -25.08 7.37 2.92
CA ALA A 567 -24.92 8.78 3.27
C ALA A 567 -23.53 9.08 3.90
N GLU A 568 -22.93 8.08 4.56
CA GLU A 568 -21.63 8.19 5.24
C GLU A 568 -20.65 7.18 4.64
N PRO A 569 -19.33 7.51 4.60
CA PRO A 569 -18.30 6.60 4.11
C PRO A 569 -18.04 5.46 5.10
N PHE A 570 -17.44 4.38 4.61
CA PHE A 570 -16.81 3.38 5.47
C PHE A 570 -15.61 3.99 6.20
N THR A 571 -15.43 3.66 7.49
CA THR A 571 -14.35 4.23 8.30
C THR A 571 -13.55 3.18 9.08
N ILE A 572 -12.37 3.58 9.54
CA ILE A 572 -11.52 2.75 10.41
C ILE A 572 -12.15 2.64 11.81
N GLU A 573 -12.74 3.73 12.30
CA GLU A 573 -13.37 3.84 13.62
C GLU A 573 -14.57 2.90 13.76
N LYS A 574 -15.37 2.75 12.71
CA LYS A 574 -16.47 1.77 12.63
C LYS A 574 -16.00 0.33 12.40
N GLY A 575 -14.68 0.13 12.28
CA GLY A 575 -14.08 -1.16 11.99
C GLY A 575 -14.31 -1.67 10.56
N GLU A 576 -14.77 -0.82 9.64
CA GLU A 576 -15.14 -1.17 8.25
C GLU A 576 -13.95 -1.18 7.30
N LEU A 577 -12.90 -0.42 7.66
CA LEU A 577 -11.64 -0.35 6.94
C LEU A 577 -10.47 -0.85 7.80
N THR A 578 -9.45 -1.39 7.13
CA THR A 578 -8.16 -1.61 7.76
C THR A 578 -7.37 -0.29 7.85
N PRO A 579 -6.27 -0.20 8.64
CA PRO A 579 -5.36 0.95 8.62
C PRO A 579 -4.80 1.29 7.23
N THR A 580 -4.77 0.30 6.32
CA THR A 580 -4.37 0.47 4.91
C THR A 580 -5.56 0.75 3.98
N LEU A 581 -6.71 1.15 4.54
CA LEU A 581 -7.94 1.50 3.83
C LEU A 581 -8.54 0.36 2.98
N LYS A 582 -8.29 -0.90 3.33
CA LYS A 582 -8.94 -2.07 2.71
C LYS A 582 -10.26 -2.38 3.42
N LEU A 583 -11.28 -2.78 2.66
CA LEU A 583 -12.61 -3.14 3.17
C LEU A 583 -12.54 -4.38 4.08
N LYS A 584 -13.08 -4.27 5.28
CA LYS A 584 -13.35 -5.40 6.18
C LYS A 584 -14.75 -5.95 5.92
N ARG A 585 -14.89 -6.77 4.89
CA ARG A 585 -16.15 -7.24 4.31
C ARG A 585 -17.12 -7.84 5.33
N LYS A 586 -16.63 -8.69 6.25
CA LYS A 586 -17.44 -9.29 7.31
C LYS A 586 -18.06 -8.23 8.23
N GLN A 587 -17.29 -7.20 8.58
CA GLN A 587 -17.79 -6.12 9.42
C GLN A 587 -18.79 -5.25 8.68
N ILE A 588 -18.53 -4.92 7.41
CA ILE A 588 -19.46 -4.18 6.54
C ILE A 588 -20.77 -4.97 6.42
N SER A 589 -20.72 -6.28 6.15
CA SER A 589 -21.92 -7.11 6.06
C SER A 589 -22.73 -7.12 7.37
N ARG A 590 -22.08 -7.04 8.53
CA ARG A 590 -22.77 -6.93 9.83
C ARG A 590 -23.40 -5.55 10.04
N ASN A 591 -22.62 -4.48 9.80
CA ASN A 591 -23.07 -3.11 10.04
C ASN A 591 -24.25 -2.73 9.13
N TYR A 592 -24.31 -3.27 7.91
CA TYR A 592 -25.30 -2.94 6.89
C TYR A 592 -26.25 -4.11 6.58
N ALA A 593 -26.46 -5.03 7.53
CA ALA A 593 -27.27 -6.23 7.34
C ALA A 593 -28.69 -5.93 6.87
N LEU A 594 -29.33 -4.87 7.40
CA LEU A 594 -30.69 -4.45 7.02
C LEU A 594 -30.73 -3.92 5.57
N GLN A 595 -29.78 -3.09 5.19
CA GLN A 595 -29.68 -2.55 3.83
C GLN A 595 -29.39 -3.66 2.82
N ILE A 596 -28.52 -4.60 3.18
CA ILE A 596 -28.22 -5.76 2.36
C ILE A 596 -29.48 -6.62 2.19
N ALA A 597 -30.17 -6.95 3.27
CA ALA A 597 -31.41 -7.72 3.21
C ALA A 597 -32.47 -7.04 2.31
N ALA A 598 -32.55 -5.70 2.36
CA ALA A 598 -33.48 -4.95 1.52
C ALA A 598 -33.18 -5.10 0.01
N MET A 599 -31.90 -5.21 -0.39
CA MET A 599 -31.51 -5.43 -1.78
C MET A 599 -31.92 -6.79 -2.33
N TYR A 600 -32.13 -7.79 -1.47
CA TYR A 600 -32.48 -9.18 -1.89
C TYR A 600 -33.96 -9.55 -1.65
N ARG A 601 -34.77 -8.63 -1.11
CA ARG A 601 -36.23 -8.85 -0.97
C ARG A 601 -36.91 -8.87 -2.34
N GLU A 602 -37.71 -9.88 -2.58
CA GLU A 602 -38.66 -9.88 -3.70
C GLU A 602 -39.83 -8.94 -3.36
N GLU A 603 -40.29 -8.16 -4.31
CA GLU A 603 -41.52 -7.37 -4.15
C GLU A 603 -42.68 -8.35 -3.88
N GLY A 604 -43.07 -8.48 -2.61
CA GLY A 604 -44.19 -9.36 -2.18
C GLY A 604 -43.94 -10.16 -0.90
N SER A 605 -42.71 -10.28 -0.38
CA SER A 605 -42.42 -11.16 0.77
C SER A 605 -42.22 -10.47 2.12
N LEU A 606 -42.79 -9.30 2.34
CA LEU A 606 -42.75 -8.61 3.63
C LEU A 606 -43.40 -9.38 4.80
N TYR A 607 -44.14 -10.45 4.50
CA TYR A 607 -44.94 -11.19 5.50
C TYR A 607 -44.21 -12.36 6.15
N GLN A 608 -43.13 -12.87 5.61
CA GLN A 608 -42.48 -14.09 6.14
C GLN A 608 -41.33 -13.84 7.12
N LEU A 609 -40.70 -12.68 7.10
CA LEU A 609 -39.56 -12.38 8.02
C LEU A 609 -40.00 -12.00 9.44
N PHE A 610 -41.21 -11.43 9.61
CA PHE A 610 -41.75 -11.15 10.96
C PHE A 610 -42.29 -12.40 11.67
N ARG A 611 -42.46 -13.52 10.97
CA ARG A 611 -42.91 -14.79 11.56
C ARG A 611 -41.81 -15.63 12.16
N SER A 612 -40.57 -15.53 11.68
CA SER A 612 -39.43 -16.30 12.19
C SER A 612 -38.76 -15.69 13.44
N GLU A 613 -38.86 -14.37 13.64
CA GLU A 613 -38.33 -13.73 14.84
C GLU A 613 -39.24 -13.91 16.07
N ASN A 614 -40.54 -14.10 15.88
CA ASN A 614 -41.48 -14.34 16.97
C ASN A 614 -41.62 -15.82 17.38
N GLN A 615 -40.98 -16.76 16.66
CA GLN A 615 -40.97 -18.18 17.05
C GLN A 615 -39.71 -18.59 17.83
N ASN A 616 -38.69 -17.70 17.96
CA ASN A 616 -37.49 -17.95 18.77
C ASN A 616 -37.49 -17.20 20.11
N LEU A 617 -38.64 -16.64 20.52
CA LEU A 617 -38.84 -15.97 21.82
C LEU A 617 -40.04 -16.58 22.61
N SER A 618 -40.38 -17.83 22.33
CA SER A 618 -41.29 -18.62 23.19
C SER A 618 -40.61 -19.89 23.66
#